data_8941f5c2bef7d566488cfa14b2378e0a
#
_entry.id   8941f5c2bef7d566488cfa14b2378e0a
#
_cell.length_a   1.000
_cell.length_b   1.000
_cell.length_c   1.000
_cell.angle_alpha   90.00
_cell.angle_beta   90.00
_cell.angle_gamma   90.00
#
_symmetry.space_group_name_H-M   'P 1'
#
loop_
_entity.id
_entity.type
_entity.pdbx_description
1 polymer ?
#
loop_
_entity_poly.entity_id
_entity_poly.type
_entity_poly.pdbx_seq_one_letter_code
_entity_poly.pdbx_strand_id
1 'polypeptide(L)'
;MKKMFIAAAALAVVALANAQAPADAPYAVKSGVYTMSMDMMGNEMITEYYFDDYGKKTATVSEGGGMMMMGGDQGGKTRTIEVEGVQYRVNDEAKTATKMPDFGGFSGGFGGGQSQINWNKLTDEVKKANNIKELGKETVAGVECTKYSMTMESMMGSMDQTVWIYKGIQLKNEMNSDMGTFGSTCKKFEEKAVDASMFALPASYKVEEFQMPDMGGFGGF
;
A
#
# COMPACT_ATOMS: atom_id res chain seq x y z
N MET A 1 -6.12 -58.77 -8.23
CA MET A 1 -7.16 -57.77 -7.96
C MET A 1 -6.45 -56.47 -7.47
N LYS A 2 -6.28 -55.52 -8.39
CA LYS A 2 -5.65 -54.20 -8.08
C LYS A 2 -6.73 -53.25 -7.62
N LYS A 3 -6.67 -52.81 -6.36
CA LYS A 3 -7.55 -51.77 -5.84
C LYS A 3 -7.05 -50.42 -6.30
N MET A 4 -7.77 -49.78 -7.22
CA MET A 4 -7.58 -48.38 -7.58
C MET A 4 -8.13 -47.49 -6.47
N PHE A 5 -7.26 -46.73 -5.78
CA PHE A 5 -7.67 -45.62 -4.92
C PHE A 5 -7.88 -44.39 -5.83
N ILE A 6 -9.11 -43.99 -6.00
CA ILE A 6 -9.46 -42.70 -6.60
C ILE A 6 -9.40 -41.68 -5.49
N ALA A 7 -8.35 -40.86 -5.50
CA ALA A 7 -8.27 -39.68 -4.63
C ALA A 7 -9.18 -38.60 -5.24
N ALA A 8 -10.33 -38.37 -4.61
CA ALA A 8 -11.16 -37.23 -4.90
C ALA A 8 -10.53 -35.98 -4.32
N ALA A 9 -9.90 -35.17 -5.17
CA ALA A 9 -9.48 -33.81 -4.82
C ALA A 9 -10.74 -32.95 -4.72
N ALA A 10 -11.20 -32.68 -3.51
CA ALA A 10 -12.25 -31.72 -3.24
C ALA A 10 -11.70 -30.30 -3.55
N LEU A 11 -12.05 -29.75 -4.71
CA LEU A 11 -11.92 -28.31 -4.98
C LEU A 11 -12.92 -27.60 -4.06
N ALA A 12 -12.43 -27.04 -2.96
CA ALA A 12 -13.17 -26.06 -2.20
C ALA A 12 -13.22 -24.76 -3.01
N VAL A 13 -14.21 -24.62 -3.87
CA VAL A 13 -14.61 -23.33 -4.42
C VAL A 13 -15.19 -22.54 -3.26
N VAL A 14 -14.37 -21.72 -2.60
CA VAL A 14 -14.86 -20.70 -1.69
C VAL A 14 -15.62 -19.71 -2.56
N ALA A 15 -16.93 -19.84 -2.57
CA ALA A 15 -17.83 -18.82 -3.09
C ALA A 15 -17.61 -17.59 -2.17
N LEU A 16 -16.77 -16.66 -2.62
CA LEU A 16 -16.74 -15.30 -2.09
C LEU A 16 -18.14 -14.73 -2.41
N ALA A 17 -19.03 -14.81 -1.44
CA ALA A 17 -20.34 -14.20 -1.55
C ALA A 17 -20.12 -12.76 -2.01
N ASN A 18 -20.83 -12.34 -3.06
CA ASN A 18 -20.85 -10.99 -3.58
C ASN A 18 -21.52 -10.05 -2.54
N ALA A 19 -20.90 -9.89 -1.39
CA ALA A 19 -21.28 -8.85 -0.45
C ALA A 19 -20.84 -7.53 -1.09
N GLN A 20 -21.82 -6.70 -1.39
CA GLN A 20 -21.56 -5.37 -1.90
C GLN A 20 -20.68 -4.61 -0.88
N ALA A 21 -19.62 -3.98 -1.37
CA ALA A 21 -18.73 -3.21 -0.52
C ALA A 21 -19.53 -2.14 0.26
N PRO A 22 -19.23 -1.94 1.55
CA PRO A 22 -19.82 -0.87 2.33
C PRO A 22 -19.67 0.47 1.61
N ALA A 23 -20.66 1.36 1.78
CA ALA A 23 -20.69 2.61 1.05
C ALA A 23 -19.49 3.54 1.36
N ASP A 24 -18.82 3.37 2.51
CA ASP A 24 -17.64 4.12 2.96
C ASP A 24 -16.33 3.38 2.72
N ALA A 25 -16.37 2.18 2.15
CA ALA A 25 -15.20 1.35 1.96
C ALA A 25 -14.18 1.98 1.00
N PRO A 26 -12.87 1.96 1.34
CA PRO A 26 -11.81 2.38 0.44
C PRO A 26 -11.76 1.58 -0.86
N TYR A 27 -12.00 0.26 -0.78
CA TYR A 27 -11.93 -0.66 -1.92
C TYR A 27 -13.28 -1.36 -2.17
N ALA A 28 -13.55 -1.70 -3.41
CA ALA A 28 -14.68 -2.54 -3.77
C ALA A 28 -14.33 -4.06 -3.73
N VAL A 29 -13.10 -4.41 -3.38
CA VAL A 29 -12.60 -5.76 -3.15
C VAL A 29 -12.49 -6.01 -1.66
N LYS A 30 -13.01 -7.16 -1.20
CA LYS A 30 -13.06 -7.46 0.23
C LYS A 30 -11.68 -7.68 0.85
N SER A 31 -10.84 -8.48 0.19
CA SER A 31 -9.55 -8.89 0.73
C SER A 31 -8.59 -9.28 -0.40
N GLY A 32 -7.30 -9.06 -0.22
CA GLY A 32 -6.32 -9.40 -1.24
C GLY A 32 -4.89 -9.05 -0.88
N VAL A 33 -4.01 -9.38 -1.82
CA VAL A 33 -2.57 -9.11 -1.75
C VAL A 33 -2.10 -8.57 -3.09
N TYR A 34 -1.25 -7.57 -3.07
CA TYR A 34 -0.58 -7.10 -4.27
C TYR A 34 0.87 -6.68 -3.99
N THR A 35 1.71 -6.87 -5.00
CA THR A 35 3.14 -6.58 -4.92
C THR A 35 3.45 -5.38 -5.79
N MET A 36 3.94 -4.31 -5.20
CA MET A 36 4.39 -3.11 -5.89
C MET A 36 5.90 -3.13 -6.05
N SER A 37 6.35 -2.63 -7.18
CA SER A 37 7.76 -2.39 -7.48
C SER A 37 7.95 -0.91 -7.79
N MET A 38 8.99 -0.32 -7.22
CA MET A 38 9.46 1.03 -7.48
C MET A 38 10.95 0.98 -7.79
N ASP A 39 11.38 1.66 -8.84
CA ASP A 39 12.81 1.88 -9.12
C ASP A 39 13.24 3.18 -8.43
N MET A 40 14.27 3.09 -7.60
CA MET A 40 14.93 4.24 -6.99
C MET A 40 16.41 4.21 -7.34
N MET A 41 16.81 5.03 -8.30
CA MET A 41 18.21 5.18 -8.71
C MET A 41 18.85 3.84 -9.16
N GLY A 42 18.10 2.99 -9.86
CA GLY A 42 18.55 1.69 -10.36
C GLY A 42 18.43 0.55 -9.34
N ASN A 43 17.85 0.79 -8.17
CA ASN A 43 17.51 -0.25 -7.20
C ASN A 43 16.02 -0.50 -7.20
N GLU A 44 15.60 -1.71 -7.51
CA GLU A 44 14.20 -2.12 -7.45
C GLU A 44 13.81 -2.38 -5.99
N MET A 45 12.85 -1.60 -5.51
CA MET A 45 12.25 -1.79 -4.18
C MET A 45 10.92 -2.53 -4.34
N ILE A 46 10.77 -3.63 -3.64
CA ILE A 46 9.57 -4.46 -3.65
C ILE A 46 8.83 -4.30 -2.32
N THR A 47 7.54 -4.02 -2.41
CA THR A 47 6.65 -3.95 -1.24
C THR A 47 5.41 -4.78 -1.50
N GLU A 48 5.09 -5.68 -0.58
CA GLU A 48 3.85 -6.42 -0.58
C GLU A 48 2.80 -5.68 0.27
N TYR A 49 1.61 -5.53 -0.30
CA TYR A 49 0.46 -4.91 0.34
C TYR A 49 -0.60 -5.97 0.61
N TYR A 50 -1.08 -6.00 1.83
CA TYR A 50 -2.16 -6.88 2.29
C TYR A 50 -3.33 -6.02 2.72
N PHE A 51 -4.54 -6.41 2.36
CA PHE A 51 -5.74 -5.72 2.81
C PHE A 51 -6.88 -6.69 3.10
N ASP A 52 -7.75 -6.29 4.04
CA ASP A 52 -8.99 -6.98 4.38
C ASP A 52 -10.07 -5.96 4.75
N ASP A 53 -11.31 -6.44 4.93
CA ASP A 53 -12.47 -5.62 5.25
C ASP A 53 -12.60 -4.41 4.31
N TYR A 54 -12.46 -4.67 2.99
CA TYR A 54 -12.57 -3.66 1.93
C TYR A 54 -11.57 -2.50 2.06
N GLY A 55 -10.38 -2.79 2.55
CA GLY A 55 -9.30 -1.81 2.74
C GLY A 55 -9.34 -1.06 4.06
N LYS A 56 -10.22 -1.44 4.99
CA LYS A 56 -10.23 -0.90 6.36
C LYS A 56 -9.09 -1.46 7.22
N LYS A 57 -8.58 -2.64 6.85
CA LYS A 57 -7.39 -3.23 7.44
C LYS A 57 -6.32 -3.34 6.39
N THR A 58 -5.16 -2.79 6.67
CA THR A 58 -4.02 -2.80 5.76
C THR A 58 -2.74 -3.20 6.49
N ALA A 59 -1.87 -3.89 5.76
CA ALA A 59 -0.51 -4.15 6.18
C ALA A 59 0.41 -4.08 4.96
N THR A 60 1.64 -3.61 5.15
CA THR A 60 2.68 -3.65 4.13
C THR A 60 3.87 -4.44 4.63
N VAL A 61 4.52 -5.16 3.74
CA VAL A 61 5.76 -5.87 4.04
C VAL A 61 6.80 -5.46 3.02
N SER A 62 7.93 -4.94 3.49
CA SER A 62 9.06 -4.56 2.67
C SER A 62 10.34 -5.23 3.14
N GLU A 63 11.22 -5.57 2.19
CA GLU A 63 12.57 -6.06 2.45
C GLU A 63 13.57 -4.93 2.18
N GLY A 64 14.51 -4.74 3.12
CA GLY A 64 15.54 -3.72 2.99
C GLY A 64 15.05 -2.31 3.28
N GLY A 65 15.27 -1.87 4.50
CA GLY A 65 15.23 -0.49 4.97
C GLY A 65 14.22 0.44 4.32
N GLY A 66 12.98 0.35 4.73
CA GLY A 66 12.01 1.39 4.42
C GLY A 66 12.55 2.73 4.85
N MET A 67 12.75 3.64 3.90
CA MET A 67 13.14 5.03 4.09
C MET A 67 14.53 5.24 4.72
N MET A 68 15.59 5.10 3.94
CA MET A 68 16.95 5.57 4.29
C MET A 68 17.02 7.00 4.83
N MET A 69 15.99 7.82 4.60
CA MET A 69 15.95 9.22 5.02
C MET A 69 15.64 9.44 6.51
N MET A 70 15.17 8.44 7.25
CA MET A 70 14.79 8.60 8.66
C MET A 70 15.57 7.69 9.63
N GLY A 71 16.80 7.33 9.29
CA GLY A 71 17.70 6.69 10.27
C GLY A 71 17.21 5.35 10.82
N GLY A 72 16.38 4.65 10.09
CA GLY A 72 15.79 3.42 10.58
C GLY A 72 16.15 2.23 9.73
N ASP A 73 16.75 1.34 10.40
CA ASP A 73 16.81 -0.10 10.25
C ASP A 73 17.81 -0.70 9.26
N GLN A 74 18.62 -1.51 9.87
CA GLN A 74 19.71 -2.25 9.29
C GLN A 74 19.16 -3.56 8.71
N GLY A 75 18.62 -3.47 7.47
CA GLY A 75 18.37 -4.65 6.66
C GLY A 75 17.56 -5.76 7.35
N GLY A 76 16.35 -5.95 6.91
CA GLY A 76 15.46 -7.00 7.38
C GLY A 76 14.09 -6.84 6.79
N LYS A 77 13.24 -7.84 6.99
CA LYS A 77 11.84 -7.80 6.61
C LYS A 77 11.03 -7.04 7.65
N THR A 78 10.38 -5.97 7.24
CA THR A 78 9.59 -5.12 8.12
C THR A 78 8.14 -5.13 7.69
N ARG A 79 7.23 -5.28 8.65
CA ARG A 79 5.79 -5.20 8.44
C ARG A 79 5.25 -3.93 9.07
N THR A 80 4.55 -3.12 8.29
CA THR A 80 3.85 -1.94 8.80
C THR A 80 2.35 -2.24 8.86
N ILE A 81 1.72 -1.97 9.99
CA ILE A 81 0.29 -2.18 10.23
C ILE A 81 -0.31 -0.94 10.87
N GLU A 82 -1.63 -0.80 10.72
CA GLU A 82 -2.41 0.19 11.47
C GLU A 82 -3.37 -0.53 12.41
N VAL A 83 -3.32 -0.18 13.69
CA VAL A 83 -4.19 -0.71 14.73
C VAL A 83 -4.81 0.46 15.48
N GLU A 84 -6.14 0.59 15.45
CA GLU A 84 -6.89 1.65 16.12
C GLU A 84 -6.40 3.08 15.76
N GLY A 85 -6.04 3.28 14.49
CA GLY A 85 -5.55 4.57 13.98
C GLY A 85 -4.09 4.87 14.34
N VAL A 86 -3.39 3.93 14.97
CA VAL A 86 -1.96 4.04 15.28
C VAL A 86 -1.16 3.14 14.34
N GLN A 87 -0.16 3.72 13.69
CA GLN A 87 0.72 2.97 12.82
C GLN A 87 1.89 2.36 13.61
N TYR A 88 2.16 1.08 13.36
CA TYR A 88 3.26 0.34 13.94
C TYR A 88 4.16 -0.23 12.84
N ARG A 89 5.46 -0.05 13.00
CA ARG A 89 6.47 -0.79 12.26
C ARG A 89 6.87 -2.01 13.09
N VAL A 90 6.59 -3.19 12.57
CA VAL A 90 6.77 -4.46 13.27
C VAL A 90 7.96 -5.20 12.69
N ASN A 91 8.88 -5.61 13.54
CA ASN A 91 9.95 -6.54 13.21
C ASN A 91 9.58 -7.90 13.83
N ASP A 92 9.10 -8.82 13.00
CA ASP A 92 8.63 -10.12 13.44
C ASP A 92 9.80 -11.03 13.89
N GLU A 93 11.02 -10.82 13.39
CA GLU A 93 12.22 -11.57 13.79
C GLU A 93 12.69 -11.14 15.18
N ALA A 94 12.79 -9.84 15.41
CA ALA A 94 13.18 -9.28 16.71
C ALA A 94 12.05 -9.28 17.75
N LYS A 95 10.81 -9.54 17.34
CA LYS A 95 9.59 -9.43 18.16
C LYS A 95 9.44 -8.07 18.81
N THR A 96 9.69 -7.02 18.01
CA THR A 96 9.55 -5.64 18.41
C THR A 96 8.58 -4.91 17.50
N ALA A 97 7.99 -3.84 18.01
CA ALA A 97 7.17 -2.94 17.23
C ALA A 97 7.48 -1.50 17.61
N THR A 98 7.72 -0.66 16.63
CA THR A 98 7.92 0.77 16.84
C THR A 98 6.63 1.49 16.51
N LYS A 99 6.09 2.21 17.48
CA LYS A 99 4.94 3.08 17.29
C LYS A 99 5.40 4.31 16.50
N MET A 100 4.80 4.49 15.33
CA MET A 100 5.17 5.62 14.47
C MET A 100 4.38 6.86 14.87
N PRO A 101 5.01 8.04 14.89
CA PRO A 101 4.29 9.29 15.09
C PRO A 101 3.35 9.55 13.91
N ASP A 102 2.26 10.24 14.18
CA ASP A 102 1.37 10.73 13.13
C ASP A 102 2.05 11.91 12.42
N PHE A 103 2.60 11.65 11.25
CA PHE A 103 3.20 12.67 10.40
C PHE A 103 2.17 13.40 9.52
N GLY A 104 0.89 13.41 9.91
CA GLY A 104 -0.12 14.20 9.22
C GLY A 104 -0.40 13.75 7.79
N GLY A 105 -0.64 12.45 7.57
CA GLY A 105 -0.96 11.90 6.25
C GLY A 105 0.24 11.40 5.46
N PHE A 106 1.43 11.37 6.05
CA PHE A 106 2.63 10.76 5.47
C PHE A 106 2.65 9.22 5.67
N SER A 107 1.57 8.65 6.21
CA SER A 107 1.44 7.24 6.53
C SER A 107 1.14 6.43 5.28
N GLY A 108 2.15 6.01 4.55
CA GLY A 108 1.92 5.12 3.41
C GLY A 108 3.01 5.10 2.35
N GLY A 109 4.26 5.28 2.71
CA GLY A 109 5.36 5.22 1.74
C GLY A 109 5.30 6.37 0.71
N PHE A 110 6.03 6.26 -0.38
CA PHE A 110 6.08 7.27 -1.45
C PHE A 110 4.73 7.53 -2.17
N GLY A 111 3.65 6.87 -1.77
CA GLY A 111 2.27 7.12 -2.22
C GLY A 111 1.39 7.88 -1.21
N GLY A 112 1.92 8.22 -0.03
CA GLY A 112 1.15 8.73 1.13
C GLY A 112 0.49 10.10 1.00
N GLY A 113 0.78 10.87 -0.02
CA GLY A 113 0.08 12.14 -0.30
C GLY A 113 -1.34 11.98 -0.86
N GLN A 114 -1.77 10.76 -1.19
CA GLN A 114 -3.06 10.49 -1.82
C GLN A 114 -4.10 9.85 -0.92
N SER A 115 -3.83 9.68 0.37
CA SER A 115 -4.76 9.04 1.32
C SER A 115 -6.10 9.77 1.50
N GLN A 116 -6.29 10.92 0.87
CA GLN A 116 -7.53 11.68 0.97
C GLN A 116 -8.55 11.39 -0.15
N ILE A 117 -8.14 10.75 -1.25
CA ILE A 117 -9.05 10.45 -2.36
C ILE A 117 -9.57 9.03 -2.23
N ASN A 118 -10.84 8.89 -1.89
CA ASN A 118 -11.50 7.58 -1.98
C ASN A 118 -11.82 7.27 -3.44
N TRP A 119 -10.93 6.53 -4.09
CA TRP A 119 -11.05 6.15 -5.51
C TRP A 119 -12.26 5.26 -5.79
N ASN A 120 -12.79 4.57 -4.76
CA ASN A 120 -14.01 3.79 -4.89
C ASN A 120 -15.27 4.69 -4.93
N LYS A 121 -15.12 5.97 -4.55
CA LYS A 121 -16.17 6.98 -4.50
C LYS A 121 -15.75 8.29 -5.18
N LEU A 122 -15.23 8.18 -6.38
CA LEU A 122 -14.78 9.33 -7.13
C LEU A 122 -15.98 10.10 -7.72
N THR A 123 -16.50 11.09 -6.97
CA THR A 123 -17.58 11.97 -7.44
C THR A 123 -17.05 13.07 -8.37
N ASP A 124 -17.96 13.72 -9.11
CA ASP A 124 -17.56 14.80 -10.00
C ASP A 124 -17.02 16.02 -9.24
N GLU A 125 -17.50 16.26 -8.01
CA GLU A 125 -16.96 17.29 -7.12
C GLU A 125 -15.52 16.99 -6.73
N VAL A 126 -15.21 15.73 -6.35
CA VAL A 126 -13.84 15.29 -6.02
C VAL A 126 -12.92 15.39 -7.24
N LYS A 127 -13.40 14.97 -8.42
CA LYS A 127 -12.65 15.12 -9.68
C LYS A 127 -12.30 16.58 -9.96
N LYS A 128 -13.29 17.47 -9.84
CA LYS A 128 -13.10 18.90 -10.08
C LYS A 128 -12.16 19.54 -9.06
N ALA A 129 -12.34 19.24 -7.77
CA ALA A 129 -11.52 19.81 -6.69
C ALA A 129 -10.03 19.41 -6.80
N ASN A 130 -9.73 18.23 -7.36
CA ASN A 130 -8.37 17.71 -7.49
C ASN A 130 -7.86 17.69 -8.95
N ASN A 131 -8.52 18.37 -9.87
CA ASN A 131 -8.19 18.40 -11.31
C ASN A 131 -8.04 17.00 -11.93
N ILE A 132 -8.84 16.02 -11.48
CA ILE A 132 -8.77 14.64 -11.93
C ILE A 132 -9.46 14.50 -13.28
N LYS A 133 -8.74 13.95 -14.27
CA LYS A 133 -9.26 13.63 -15.60
C LYS A 133 -9.11 12.14 -15.86
N GLU A 134 -10.17 11.53 -16.37
CA GLU A 134 -10.13 10.15 -16.83
C GLU A 134 -9.48 10.07 -18.22
N LEU A 135 -8.48 9.21 -18.36
CA LEU A 135 -7.71 9.03 -19.60
C LEU A 135 -8.06 7.72 -20.33
N GLY A 136 -8.97 6.91 -19.78
CA GLY A 136 -9.35 5.63 -20.34
C GLY A 136 -8.93 4.45 -19.49
N LYS A 137 -8.70 3.28 -20.11
CA LYS A 137 -8.41 2.03 -19.41
C LYS A 137 -7.11 1.41 -19.87
N GLU A 138 -6.45 0.71 -18.96
CA GLU A 138 -5.20 -0.01 -19.22
C GLU A 138 -5.10 -1.22 -18.28
N THR A 139 -4.51 -2.32 -18.75
CA THR A 139 -4.31 -3.52 -17.92
C THR A 139 -3.03 -3.40 -17.10
N VAL A 140 -3.14 -3.59 -15.78
CA VAL A 140 -2.00 -3.65 -14.85
C VAL A 140 -2.12 -4.93 -14.03
N ALA A 141 -1.05 -5.71 -13.94
CA ALA A 141 -1.02 -6.99 -13.22
C ALA A 141 -2.21 -7.93 -13.54
N GLY A 142 -2.66 -7.93 -14.81
CA GLY A 142 -3.74 -8.81 -15.27
C GLY A 142 -5.17 -8.33 -15.01
N VAL A 143 -5.35 -7.13 -14.41
CA VAL A 143 -6.67 -6.54 -14.18
C VAL A 143 -6.85 -5.22 -14.93
N GLU A 144 -8.06 -4.93 -15.39
CA GLU A 144 -8.40 -3.70 -16.09
C GLU A 144 -8.53 -2.53 -15.10
N CYS A 145 -7.63 -1.57 -15.18
CA CYS A 145 -7.62 -0.35 -14.38
C CYS A 145 -8.18 0.83 -15.16
N THR A 146 -8.85 1.74 -14.47
CA THR A 146 -9.15 3.07 -15.02
C THR A 146 -7.96 3.99 -14.76
N LYS A 147 -7.50 4.66 -15.80
CA LYS A 147 -6.37 5.59 -15.77
C LYS A 147 -6.86 7.01 -15.54
N TYR A 148 -6.26 7.70 -14.58
CA TYR A 148 -6.56 9.11 -14.29
C TYR A 148 -5.29 9.93 -14.29
N SER A 149 -5.39 11.19 -14.71
CA SER A 149 -4.37 12.21 -14.46
C SER A 149 -4.87 13.20 -13.42
N MET A 150 -3.93 13.75 -12.65
CA MET A 150 -4.17 14.83 -11.70
C MET A 150 -2.94 15.72 -11.61
N THR A 151 -3.14 16.99 -11.28
CA THR A 151 -2.06 17.91 -11.00
C THR A 151 -2.04 18.18 -9.50
N MET A 152 -0.89 17.97 -8.87
CA MET A 152 -0.68 18.26 -7.45
C MET A 152 0.17 19.51 -7.31
N GLU A 153 -0.34 20.47 -6.53
CA GLU A 153 0.45 21.64 -6.14
C GLU A 153 1.24 21.29 -4.87
N SER A 154 2.54 21.51 -4.91
CA SER A 154 3.44 21.32 -3.76
C SER A 154 4.30 22.55 -3.53
N MET A 155 5.00 22.61 -2.39
CA MET A 155 5.99 23.67 -2.13
C MET A 155 7.14 23.69 -3.15
N MET A 156 7.33 22.58 -3.89
CA MET A 156 8.35 22.45 -4.93
C MET A 156 7.82 22.71 -6.34
N GLY A 157 6.57 23.17 -6.46
CA GLY A 157 5.92 23.43 -7.73
C GLY A 157 4.77 22.47 -8.05
N SER A 158 4.23 22.59 -9.25
CA SER A 158 3.18 21.73 -9.76
C SER A 158 3.77 20.43 -10.29
N MET A 159 3.19 19.29 -9.91
CA MET A 159 3.59 17.97 -10.39
C MET A 159 2.40 17.27 -11.04
N ASP A 160 2.60 16.75 -12.24
CA ASP A 160 1.60 15.95 -12.91
C ASP A 160 1.77 14.47 -12.49
N GLN A 161 0.65 13.90 -12.06
CA GLN A 161 0.59 12.51 -11.66
C GLN A 161 -0.44 11.77 -12.50
N THR A 162 -0.09 10.54 -12.85
CA THR A 162 -0.99 9.58 -13.49
C THR A 162 -1.12 8.36 -12.60
N VAL A 163 -2.37 7.91 -12.38
CA VAL A 163 -2.66 6.75 -11.53
C VAL A 163 -3.56 5.76 -12.26
N TRP A 164 -3.39 4.47 -11.97
CA TRP A 164 -4.19 3.37 -12.49
C TRP A 164 -4.93 2.70 -11.34
N ILE A 165 -6.23 2.80 -11.38
CA ILE A 165 -7.11 2.40 -10.28
C ILE A 165 -7.95 1.18 -10.67
N TYR A 166 -7.87 0.13 -9.87
CA TYR A 166 -8.72 -1.04 -9.93
C TYR A 166 -9.58 -1.13 -8.68
N LYS A 167 -10.91 -0.96 -8.83
CA LYS A 167 -11.86 -1.10 -7.70
C LYS A 167 -11.44 -0.30 -6.44
N GLY A 168 -10.94 0.91 -6.60
CA GLY A 168 -10.44 1.75 -5.51
C GLY A 168 -8.97 1.56 -5.14
N ILE A 169 -8.32 0.50 -5.63
CA ILE A 169 -6.92 0.18 -5.34
C ILE A 169 -6.03 0.81 -6.42
N GLN A 170 -5.02 1.56 -6.02
CA GLN A 170 -4.02 2.10 -6.95
C GLN A 170 -2.96 1.02 -7.24
N LEU A 171 -2.94 0.53 -8.47
CA LEU A 171 -2.02 -0.53 -8.91
C LEU A 171 -0.82 0.01 -9.70
N LYS A 172 -0.85 1.27 -10.14
CA LYS A 172 0.30 1.93 -10.76
C LYS A 172 0.19 3.42 -10.55
N ASN A 173 1.33 4.09 -10.40
CA ASN A 173 1.42 5.54 -10.46
C ASN A 173 2.67 5.97 -11.21
N GLU A 174 2.59 7.12 -11.85
CA GLU A 174 3.68 7.82 -12.48
C GLU A 174 3.59 9.29 -12.09
N MET A 175 4.69 9.85 -11.62
CA MET A 175 4.84 11.27 -11.30
C MET A 175 5.91 11.85 -12.22
N ASN A 176 5.56 12.91 -12.92
CA ASN A 176 6.48 13.64 -13.78
C ASN A 176 6.86 14.95 -13.09
N SER A 177 8.14 15.17 -12.92
CA SER A 177 8.73 16.40 -12.40
C SER A 177 9.91 16.83 -13.25
N ASP A 178 10.43 18.02 -13.00
CA ASP A 178 11.64 18.52 -13.66
C ASP A 178 12.88 17.63 -13.41
N MET A 179 12.84 16.81 -12.36
CA MET A 179 13.91 15.86 -12.01
C MET A 179 13.76 14.49 -12.68
N GLY A 180 12.68 14.28 -13.46
CA GLY A 180 12.40 13.00 -14.13
C GLY A 180 11.06 12.38 -13.76
N THR A 181 10.85 11.17 -14.27
CA THR A 181 9.65 10.37 -14.00
C THR A 181 9.94 9.37 -12.89
N PHE A 182 9.12 9.40 -11.85
CA PHE A 182 9.14 8.47 -10.74
C PHE A 182 7.82 7.72 -10.69
N GLY A 183 7.82 6.50 -10.18
CA GLY A 183 6.56 5.79 -10.04
C GLY A 183 6.72 4.39 -9.49
N SER A 184 5.59 3.76 -9.26
CA SER A 184 5.52 2.37 -8.86
C SER A 184 4.51 1.60 -9.71
N THR A 185 4.75 0.31 -9.89
CA THR A 185 3.90 -0.56 -10.70
C THR A 185 3.63 -1.86 -9.99
N CYS A 186 2.37 -2.29 -9.98
CA CYS A 186 1.98 -3.59 -9.47
C CYS A 186 2.50 -4.70 -10.39
N LYS A 187 3.26 -5.62 -9.82
CA LYS A 187 3.78 -6.82 -10.51
C LYS A 187 2.81 -7.98 -10.42
N LYS A 188 2.07 -8.07 -9.33
CA LYS A 188 1.14 -9.16 -9.05
C LYS A 188 -0.03 -8.65 -8.20
N PHE A 189 -1.25 -9.04 -8.55
CA PHE A 189 -2.46 -8.75 -7.80
C PHE A 189 -3.29 -10.03 -7.63
N GLU A 190 -3.77 -10.30 -6.41
CA GLU A 190 -4.58 -11.47 -6.09
C GLU A 190 -5.72 -11.10 -5.13
N GLU A 191 -6.96 -11.31 -5.57
CA GLU A 191 -8.12 -11.28 -4.67
C GLU A 191 -8.15 -12.61 -3.90
N LYS A 192 -7.81 -12.59 -2.61
CA LYS A 192 -7.82 -13.78 -1.75
C LYS A 192 -8.00 -13.41 -0.29
N ALA A 193 -8.40 -14.39 0.52
CA ALA A 193 -8.41 -14.23 1.96
C ALA A 193 -6.98 -14.01 2.49
N VAL A 194 -6.84 -13.09 3.43
CA VAL A 194 -5.59 -12.78 4.13
C VAL A 194 -5.72 -13.18 5.59
N ASP A 195 -4.67 -13.78 6.14
CA ASP A 195 -4.66 -14.18 7.54
C ASP A 195 -4.77 -12.94 8.44
N ALA A 196 -5.64 -13.00 9.44
CA ALA A 196 -5.89 -11.88 10.35
C ALA A 196 -4.64 -11.45 11.16
N SER A 197 -3.68 -12.37 11.36
CA SER A 197 -2.41 -12.08 12.02
C SER A 197 -1.56 -11.04 11.27
N MET A 198 -1.76 -10.90 9.96
CA MET A 198 -1.07 -9.87 9.16
C MET A 198 -1.39 -8.45 9.62
N PHE A 199 -2.58 -8.24 10.18
CA PHE A 199 -3.09 -6.93 10.61
C PHE A 199 -3.02 -6.74 12.13
N ALA A 200 -2.49 -7.72 12.87
CA ALA A 200 -2.45 -7.68 14.32
C ALA A 200 -1.04 -7.38 14.85
N LEU A 201 -0.99 -6.62 15.94
CA LEU A 201 0.20 -6.48 16.76
C LEU A 201 0.17 -7.58 17.84
N PRO A 202 1.10 -8.58 17.81
CA PRO A 202 1.11 -9.62 18.83
C PRO A 202 1.41 -9.04 20.21
N ALA A 203 0.60 -9.42 21.20
CA ALA A 203 0.72 -8.91 22.58
C ALA A 203 2.07 -9.22 23.25
N SER A 204 2.82 -10.19 22.71
CA SER A 204 4.14 -10.57 23.23
C SER A 204 5.29 -9.70 22.70
N TYR A 205 5.01 -8.78 21.76
CA TYR A 205 6.05 -7.94 21.18
C TYR A 205 6.32 -6.75 22.08
N LYS A 206 7.61 -6.38 22.17
CA LYS A 206 8.01 -5.15 22.86
C LYS A 206 7.66 -3.97 21.98
N VAL A 207 6.82 -3.07 22.51
CA VAL A 207 6.46 -1.82 21.83
C VAL A 207 7.39 -0.70 22.28
N GLU A 208 7.96 0.01 21.32
CA GLU A 208 8.85 1.15 21.52
C GLU A 208 8.27 2.38 20.81
N GLU A 209 8.48 3.56 21.39
CA GLU A 209 8.15 4.82 20.73
C GLU A 209 9.23 5.14 19.67
N PHE A 210 8.81 5.70 18.57
CA PHE A 210 9.76 6.19 17.55
C PHE A 210 10.65 7.28 18.13
N GLN A 211 11.95 7.08 18.06
CA GLN A 211 12.93 8.11 18.42
C GLN A 211 13.49 8.73 17.15
N MET A 212 13.30 10.04 16.99
CA MET A 212 14.01 10.75 15.92
C MET A 212 15.51 10.64 16.17
N PRO A 213 16.31 10.30 15.16
CA PRO A 213 17.76 10.42 15.27
C PRO A 213 18.10 11.86 15.67
N ASP A 214 19.01 12.01 16.60
CA ASP A 214 19.50 13.34 17.02
C ASP A 214 20.16 14.01 15.80
N MET A 215 19.44 14.92 15.16
CA MET A 215 19.93 15.71 14.01
C MET A 215 20.92 16.80 14.44
N GLY A 216 21.56 16.64 15.58
CA GLY A 216 22.54 17.56 16.19
C GLY A 216 23.87 17.70 15.44
N GLY A 217 23.83 17.85 14.11
CA GLY A 217 25.03 18.00 13.28
C GLY A 217 24.94 18.97 12.11
N PHE A 218 23.75 19.52 11.81
CA PHE A 218 23.58 20.41 10.65
C PHE A 218 23.38 21.89 10.99
N GLY A 219 23.70 22.32 12.23
CA GLY A 219 23.62 23.70 12.68
C GLY A 219 25.01 24.33 12.89
N GLY A 220 25.81 24.41 11.83
CA GLY A 220 27.12 25.03 11.88
C GLY A 220 27.57 25.52 10.50
N PHE A 221 27.00 26.64 10.07
CA PHE A 221 27.61 27.56 9.10
C PHE A 221 27.30 29.00 9.55
#